data_3c11ba359fd036e8330f04e8e35bb172
#
_entry.id   3c11ba359fd036e8330f04e8e35bb172
#
_cell.length_a   1.000
_cell.length_b   1.000
_cell.length_c   1.000
_cell.angle_alpha   90.00
_cell.angle_beta   90.00
_cell.angle_gamma   90.00
#
_symmetry.space_group_name_H-M   'P 1'
#
loop_
_entity.id
_entity.type
_entity.pdbx_description
1 polymer ?
#
loop_
_entity_poly.entity_id
_entity_poly.type
_entity_poly.pdbx_seq_one_letter_code
_entity_poly.pdbx_strand_id
1 'polypeptide(L)'
;MEAGLRRSWAVTTFNRHGAGADDRVERLSGDRLHVRDLALFNGREWDVVVDTWAGAPRAARDSATALADRAGRYVYVSSCSVYAPPPLVGGDESVATVEGSPDAQAGEYASLKRGSEMAIEAAFGGRALMARAGLILGPHEDAGRLPWWLLRMDRGGEVLAPGPADLALQYVDARDLARWILDAATSDVSGVCNVASRSGHATMGALLDACRDVTGGTSSLTWVDPGYIERARIEPWSQLPIWLPPNHEFRGMHAANVERAHAAGLRCRPVEETVKDTWDWVVSIDKDPPLRPDLDPPGLDAAIESAALAAWHAARRTS
;
A
#
# COMPACT_ATOMS: atom_id res chain seq x y z
N MET A 1 12.60 -8.80 -0.74
CA MET A 1 13.54 -9.88 -0.38
C MET A 1 13.22 -11.17 -1.14
N GLU A 2 12.12 -11.87 -0.85
CA GLU A 2 11.76 -13.14 -1.49
C GLU A 2 11.76 -13.10 -3.03
N ALA A 3 11.22 -12.05 -3.63
CA ALA A 3 11.20 -11.89 -5.09
C ALA A 3 12.61 -11.82 -5.72
N GLY A 4 13.61 -11.30 -5.01
CA GLY A 4 15.01 -11.33 -5.43
C GLY A 4 15.63 -12.72 -5.29
N LEU A 5 15.36 -13.39 -4.17
CA LEU A 5 15.85 -14.77 -3.94
C LEU A 5 15.30 -15.76 -4.98
N ARG A 6 14.03 -15.62 -5.38
CA ARG A 6 13.42 -16.41 -6.46
C ARG A 6 14.10 -16.19 -7.83
N ARG A 7 14.78 -15.06 -8.03
CA ARG A 7 15.60 -14.75 -9.22
C ARG A 7 17.05 -15.21 -9.08
N SER A 8 17.39 -15.89 -7.97
CA SER A 8 18.75 -16.26 -7.63
C SER A 8 19.71 -15.06 -7.48
N TRP A 9 19.18 -13.90 -7.07
CA TRP A 9 20.01 -12.74 -6.79
C TRP A 9 20.67 -12.85 -5.42
N ALA A 10 21.89 -12.31 -5.30
CA ALA A 10 22.48 -12.04 -4.00
C ALA A 10 21.68 -10.91 -3.34
N VAL A 11 21.13 -11.16 -2.16
CA VAL A 11 20.28 -10.21 -1.45
C VAL A 11 20.94 -9.79 -0.15
N THR A 12 21.15 -8.48 0.00
CA THR A 12 21.59 -7.86 1.26
C THR A 12 20.44 -7.05 1.85
N THR A 13 20.21 -7.16 3.14
CA THR A 13 19.24 -6.31 3.87
C THR A 13 19.96 -5.42 4.86
N PHE A 14 19.46 -4.18 5.01
CA PHE A 14 19.93 -3.24 6.02
C PHE A 14 18.76 -2.77 6.87
N ASN A 15 18.74 -3.15 8.14
CA ASN A 15 17.70 -2.77 9.10
C ASN A 15 18.19 -2.92 10.55
N ARG A 16 17.43 -2.37 11.52
CA ARG A 16 17.78 -2.37 12.95
C ARG A 16 17.75 -3.74 13.62
N HIS A 17 16.95 -4.65 13.12
CA HIS A 17 16.61 -5.89 13.84
C HIS A 17 17.21 -7.15 13.20
N GLY A 18 17.91 -7.03 12.08
CA GLY A 18 18.43 -8.18 11.35
C GLY A 18 17.31 -9.18 10.97
N ALA A 19 16.09 -8.67 10.75
CA ALA A 19 14.90 -9.50 10.61
C ALA A 19 14.97 -10.41 9.38
N GLY A 20 14.61 -11.67 9.59
CA GLY A 20 14.46 -12.72 8.60
C GLY A 20 15.38 -13.91 8.90
N ALA A 21 14.80 -15.11 8.96
CA ALA A 21 15.52 -16.35 9.25
C ALA A 21 16.12 -17.04 8.00
N ASP A 22 16.21 -16.34 6.87
CA ASP A 22 16.70 -16.91 5.62
C ASP A 22 18.23 -16.74 5.52
N ASP A 23 18.95 -17.85 5.60
CA ASP A 23 20.42 -17.86 5.56
C ASP A 23 21.01 -17.47 4.19
N ARG A 24 20.17 -17.37 3.15
CA ARG A 24 20.56 -16.90 1.81
C ARG A 24 20.67 -15.38 1.73
N VAL A 25 20.30 -14.66 2.78
CA VAL A 25 20.28 -13.18 2.81
C VAL A 25 21.43 -12.68 3.66
N GLU A 26 22.31 -11.86 3.07
CA GLU A 26 23.30 -11.11 3.84
C GLU A 26 22.58 -10.03 4.66
N ARG A 27 22.97 -9.89 5.94
CA ARG A 27 22.34 -8.95 6.86
C ARG A 27 23.35 -7.93 7.37
N LEU A 28 23.02 -6.66 7.13
CA LEU A 28 23.69 -5.53 7.75
C LEU A 28 22.77 -4.98 8.85
N SER A 29 23.17 -5.13 10.10
CA SER A 29 22.39 -4.60 11.23
C SER A 29 22.85 -3.18 11.57
N GLY A 30 21.95 -2.20 11.40
CA GLY A 30 22.25 -0.80 11.66
C GLY A 30 20.99 0.06 11.57
N ASP A 31 21.07 1.26 12.11
CA ASP A 31 19.98 2.26 12.06
C ASP A 31 20.34 3.35 11.06
N ARG A 32 19.56 3.49 9.99
CA ARG A 32 19.75 4.53 8.97
C ARG A 32 19.60 5.96 9.49
N LEU A 33 19.02 6.14 10.67
CA LEU A 33 18.97 7.43 11.37
C LEU A 33 20.34 7.82 11.95
N HIS A 34 21.26 6.87 12.06
CA HIS A 34 22.62 7.09 12.53
C HIS A 34 23.59 7.03 11.36
N VAL A 35 24.11 8.16 10.90
CA VAL A 35 25.03 8.26 9.76
C VAL A 35 26.24 7.33 9.89
N ARG A 36 26.73 7.09 11.10
CA ARG A 36 27.85 6.16 11.36
C ARG A 36 27.55 4.72 10.91
N ASP A 37 26.29 4.30 10.98
CA ASP A 37 25.90 2.93 10.63
C ASP A 37 25.87 2.73 9.09
N LEU A 38 25.79 3.84 8.33
CA LEU A 38 25.93 3.80 6.86
C LEU A 38 27.35 3.43 6.42
N ALA A 39 28.34 3.50 7.31
CA ALA A 39 29.68 3.00 7.04
C ALA A 39 29.71 1.49 6.75
N LEU A 40 28.67 0.74 7.12
CA LEU A 40 28.48 -0.66 6.74
C LEU A 40 28.40 -0.87 5.22
N PHE A 41 28.11 0.19 4.45
CA PHE A 41 28.12 0.15 2.99
C PHE A 41 29.52 0.26 2.37
N ASN A 42 30.54 0.63 3.15
CA ASN A 42 31.89 0.83 2.65
C ASN A 42 32.50 -0.48 2.12
N GLY A 43 33.13 -0.38 0.94
CA GLY A 43 33.75 -1.52 0.27
C GLY A 43 32.76 -2.52 -0.35
N ARG A 44 31.50 -2.14 -0.48
CA ARG A 44 30.43 -2.95 -1.07
C ARG A 44 29.84 -2.23 -2.27
N GLU A 45 29.28 -2.99 -3.18
CA GLU A 45 28.59 -2.50 -4.37
C GLU A 45 27.32 -3.31 -4.59
N TRP A 46 26.32 -2.69 -5.18
CA TRP A 46 25.05 -3.32 -5.53
C TRP A 46 24.59 -2.89 -6.92
N ASP A 47 24.03 -3.82 -7.69
CA ASP A 47 23.39 -3.46 -8.95
C ASP A 47 22.13 -2.62 -8.71
N VAL A 48 21.34 -2.98 -7.69
CA VAL A 48 20.05 -2.35 -7.37
C VAL A 48 19.88 -2.18 -5.86
N VAL A 49 19.46 -1.00 -5.45
CA VAL A 49 18.93 -0.73 -4.11
C VAL A 49 17.41 -0.56 -4.19
N VAL A 50 16.68 -1.22 -3.31
CA VAL A 50 15.23 -1.02 -3.11
C VAL A 50 15.00 -0.46 -1.72
N ASP A 51 14.45 0.74 -1.64
CA ASP A 51 14.21 1.46 -0.39
C ASP A 51 12.71 1.61 -0.13
N THR A 52 12.26 1.09 1.00
CA THR A 52 10.86 1.15 1.46
C THR A 52 10.64 2.17 2.59
N TRP A 53 11.60 3.03 2.84
CA TRP A 53 11.57 3.99 3.94
C TRP A 53 10.35 4.93 3.88
N ALA A 54 9.71 5.15 5.02
CA ALA A 54 8.55 6.01 5.14
C ALA A 54 8.69 7.11 6.20
N GLY A 55 9.86 7.20 6.86
CA GLY A 55 10.14 8.22 7.87
C GLY A 55 10.87 9.44 7.33
N ALA A 56 11.70 10.05 8.17
CA ALA A 56 12.40 11.30 7.89
C ALA A 56 13.17 11.31 6.55
N PRO A 57 12.92 12.27 5.64
CA PRO A 57 13.62 12.41 4.37
C PRO A 57 15.13 12.51 4.51
N ARG A 58 15.62 13.15 5.57
CA ARG A 58 17.04 13.22 5.87
C ARG A 58 17.71 11.84 5.88
N ALA A 59 17.06 10.83 6.44
CA ALA A 59 17.62 9.48 6.46
C ALA A 59 17.67 8.85 5.05
N ALA A 60 16.69 9.14 4.19
CA ALA A 60 16.72 8.75 2.78
C ALA A 60 17.86 9.48 2.03
N ARG A 61 18.04 10.78 2.28
CA ARG A 61 19.14 11.58 1.72
C ARG A 61 20.50 11.00 2.10
N ASP A 62 20.71 10.78 3.40
CA ASP A 62 22.00 10.30 3.90
C ASP A 62 22.32 8.90 3.36
N SER A 63 21.32 8.02 3.29
CA SER A 63 21.46 6.68 2.69
C SER A 63 21.73 6.75 1.18
N ALA A 64 20.96 7.56 0.44
CA ALA A 64 21.13 7.71 -1.01
C ALA A 64 22.51 8.29 -1.34
N THR A 65 22.98 9.28 -0.59
CA THR A 65 24.31 9.85 -0.73
C THR A 65 25.41 8.81 -0.49
N ALA A 66 25.28 8.00 0.57
CA ALA A 66 26.25 6.94 0.88
C ALA A 66 26.31 5.83 -0.19
N LEU A 67 25.22 5.65 -0.95
CA LEU A 67 25.09 4.61 -1.98
C LEU A 67 25.28 5.12 -3.41
N ALA A 68 25.41 6.43 -3.64
CA ALA A 68 25.42 7.03 -4.97
C ALA A 68 26.51 6.46 -5.91
N ASP A 69 27.71 6.23 -5.37
CA ASP A 69 28.86 5.67 -6.09
C ASP A 69 29.01 4.14 -5.92
N ARG A 70 28.03 3.48 -5.26
CA ARG A 70 28.07 2.07 -4.87
C ARG A 70 26.91 1.26 -5.42
N ALA A 71 25.91 1.93 -5.95
CA ALA A 71 24.72 1.28 -6.51
C ALA A 71 24.48 1.71 -7.95
N GLY A 72 24.21 0.74 -8.81
CA GLY A 72 23.86 0.98 -10.20
C GLY A 72 22.54 1.73 -10.32
N ARG A 73 21.51 1.30 -9.56
CA ARG A 73 20.17 1.88 -9.58
C ARG A 73 19.55 1.98 -8.19
N TYR A 74 18.67 2.94 -8.02
CA TYR A 74 17.93 3.14 -6.77
C TYR A 74 16.43 3.17 -7.03
N VAL A 75 15.69 2.25 -6.46
CA VAL A 75 14.23 2.22 -6.52
C VAL A 75 13.67 2.59 -5.15
N TYR A 76 12.89 3.64 -5.12
CA TYR A 76 12.20 4.09 -3.91
C TYR A 76 10.71 3.74 -3.99
N VAL A 77 10.22 3.01 -2.99
CA VAL A 77 8.79 2.77 -2.81
C VAL A 77 8.16 4.03 -2.22
N SER A 78 7.73 4.91 -3.11
CA SER A 78 7.00 6.14 -2.77
C SER A 78 5.50 5.86 -2.65
N SER A 79 4.68 6.88 -2.69
CA SER A 79 3.22 6.79 -2.56
C SER A 79 2.53 7.79 -3.46
N CYS A 80 1.36 7.44 -3.98
CA CYS A 80 0.45 8.39 -4.62
C CYS A 80 -0.04 9.50 -3.67
N SER A 81 0.15 9.34 -2.35
CA SER A 81 -0.13 10.42 -1.38
C SER A 81 0.73 11.67 -1.56
N VAL A 82 1.82 11.60 -2.34
CA VAL A 82 2.64 12.78 -2.65
C VAL A 82 1.94 13.80 -3.54
N TYR A 83 0.86 13.42 -4.23
CA TYR A 83 0.09 14.36 -5.03
C TYR A 83 -0.69 15.32 -4.15
N ALA A 84 -0.80 16.58 -4.62
CA ALA A 84 -1.60 17.60 -3.95
C ALA A 84 -3.08 17.16 -3.84
N PRO A 85 -3.68 17.24 -2.64
CA PRO A 85 -5.07 16.86 -2.46
C PRO A 85 -6.04 17.91 -3.04
N PRO A 86 -7.25 17.50 -3.43
CA PRO A 86 -7.72 16.11 -3.54
C PRO A 86 -7.11 15.38 -4.75
N PRO A 87 -6.92 14.05 -4.69
CA PRO A 87 -6.36 13.29 -5.79
C PRO A 87 -7.19 13.44 -7.07
N LEU A 88 -6.53 13.80 -8.17
CA LEU A 88 -7.19 14.01 -9.46
C LEU A 88 -7.60 12.67 -10.09
N VAL A 89 -8.86 12.55 -10.48
CA VAL A 89 -9.35 11.41 -11.27
C VAL A 89 -8.65 11.41 -12.64
N GLY A 90 -8.01 10.29 -12.99
CA GLY A 90 -7.21 10.15 -14.21
C GLY A 90 -5.86 10.87 -14.16
N GLY A 91 -5.46 11.39 -12.98
CA GLY A 91 -4.18 12.08 -12.82
C GLY A 91 -3.00 11.14 -13.04
N ASP A 92 -2.04 11.60 -13.84
CA ASP A 92 -0.78 10.91 -14.13
C ASP A 92 0.39 11.49 -13.29
N GLU A 93 1.59 11.08 -13.62
CA GLU A 93 2.81 11.47 -12.92
C GLU A 93 3.17 12.98 -13.04
N SER A 94 2.51 13.73 -13.91
CA SER A 94 2.69 15.17 -14.10
C SER A 94 1.87 16.03 -13.14
N VAL A 95 0.92 15.41 -12.40
CA VAL A 95 0.10 16.13 -11.41
C VAL A 95 0.96 16.75 -10.32
N ALA A 96 0.58 17.95 -9.90
CA ALA A 96 1.28 18.67 -8.85
C ALA A 96 1.39 17.85 -7.56
N THR A 97 2.54 17.94 -6.90
CA THR A 97 2.80 17.28 -5.63
C THR A 97 2.71 18.26 -4.47
N VAL A 98 2.54 17.72 -3.26
CA VAL A 98 2.74 18.51 -2.05
C VAL A 98 4.19 19.00 -1.95
N GLU A 99 4.41 20.04 -1.16
CA GLU A 99 5.76 20.46 -0.82
C GLU A 99 6.46 19.39 0.05
N GLY A 100 7.75 19.24 -0.14
CA GLY A 100 8.61 18.36 0.62
C GLY A 100 9.99 18.96 0.81
N SER A 101 10.75 18.49 1.78
CA SER A 101 12.13 18.88 2.00
C SER A 101 13.02 17.67 2.20
N PRO A 102 14.14 17.53 1.48
CA PRO A 102 15.10 16.44 1.67
C PRO A 102 15.77 16.48 3.05
N ASP A 103 15.71 17.61 3.75
CA ASP A 103 16.32 17.82 5.05
C ASP A 103 15.33 17.62 6.22
N ALA A 104 14.06 17.38 5.93
CA ALA A 104 13.04 17.25 6.95
C ALA A 104 13.31 16.04 7.87
N GLN A 105 13.09 16.24 9.16
CA GLN A 105 13.25 15.21 10.21
C GLN A 105 11.90 14.65 10.68
N ALA A 106 10.82 15.41 10.47
CA ALA A 106 9.44 15.05 10.79
C ALA A 106 8.48 15.82 9.88
N GLY A 107 7.24 15.41 9.82
CA GLY A 107 6.18 16.05 9.03
C GLY A 107 5.08 15.08 8.67
N GLU A 108 4.13 15.56 7.88
CA GLU A 108 3.06 14.75 7.32
C GLU A 108 3.59 13.71 6.33
N TYR A 109 2.98 12.53 6.31
CA TYR A 109 3.40 11.39 5.51
C TYR A 109 3.67 11.75 4.02
N ALA A 110 2.76 12.50 3.40
CA ALA A 110 2.90 12.92 2.00
C ALA A 110 4.16 13.77 1.77
N SER A 111 4.39 14.76 2.63
CA SER A 111 5.56 15.65 2.57
C SER A 111 6.86 14.90 2.87
N LEU A 112 6.84 13.92 3.78
CA LEU A 112 8.00 13.07 4.06
C LEU A 112 8.34 12.19 2.85
N LYS A 113 7.34 11.57 2.21
CA LYS A 113 7.55 10.80 0.97
C LYS A 113 8.11 11.67 -0.15
N ARG A 114 7.55 12.89 -0.34
CA ARG A 114 8.03 13.82 -1.37
C ARG A 114 9.45 14.30 -1.10
N GLY A 115 9.79 14.64 0.13
CA GLY A 115 11.16 15.01 0.52
C GLY A 115 12.17 13.91 0.26
N SER A 116 11.79 12.65 0.51
CA SER A 116 12.62 11.47 0.20
C SER A 116 12.81 11.29 -1.31
N GLU A 117 11.76 11.49 -2.14
CA GLU A 117 11.89 11.48 -3.60
C GLU A 117 12.93 12.51 -4.07
N MET A 118 12.83 13.76 -3.58
CA MET A 118 13.75 14.84 -3.93
C MET A 118 15.20 14.50 -3.56
N ALA A 119 15.41 13.92 -2.38
CA ALA A 119 16.73 13.51 -1.92
C ALA A 119 17.36 12.44 -2.80
N ILE A 120 16.59 11.42 -3.16
CA ILE A 120 17.05 10.29 -3.98
C ILE A 120 17.29 10.73 -5.42
N GLU A 121 16.40 11.57 -5.97
CA GLU A 121 16.58 12.15 -7.30
C GLU A 121 17.86 12.97 -7.39
N ALA A 122 18.17 13.78 -6.37
CA ALA A 122 19.41 14.56 -6.31
C ALA A 122 20.66 13.67 -6.29
N ALA A 123 20.62 12.50 -5.63
CA ALA A 123 21.76 11.60 -5.51
C ALA A 123 21.95 10.69 -6.74
N PHE A 124 20.87 10.22 -7.35
CA PHE A 124 20.90 9.19 -8.41
C PHE A 124 20.46 9.69 -9.79
N GLY A 125 19.75 10.83 -9.89
CA GLY A 125 19.29 11.37 -11.17
C GLY A 125 18.55 10.34 -12.02
N GLY A 126 18.94 10.16 -13.28
CA GLY A 126 18.34 9.22 -14.20
C GLY A 126 18.45 7.74 -13.81
N ARG A 127 19.22 7.41 -12.75
CA ARG A 127 19.33 6.05 -12.19
C ARG A 127 18.30 5.79 -11.10
N ALA A 128 17.48 6.78 -10.73
CA ALA A 128 16.43 6.65 -9.73
C ALA A 128 15.09 6.27 -10.36
N LEU A 129 14.33 5.43 -9.67
CA LEU A 129 12.92 5.13 -9.95
C LEU A 129 12.09 5.36 -8.69
N MET A 130 11.11 6.27 -8.78
CA MET A 130 10.14 6.54 -7.72
C MET A 130 8.87 5.75 -8.03
N ALA A 131 8.67 4.61 -7.38
CA ALA A 131 7.45 3.81 -7.48
C ALA A 131 6.38 4.42 -6.55
N ARG A 132 5.55 5.34 -7.06
CA ARG A 132 4.41 5.90 -6.32
C ARG A 132 3.31 4.87 -6.24
N ALA A 133 3.37 4.04 -5.21
CA ALA A 133 2.37 3.01 -5.00
C ALA A 133 1.03 3.63 -4.61
N GLY A 134 -0.06 3.08 -5.18
CA GLY A 134 -1.41 3.32 -4.70
C GLY A 134 -1.69 2.55 -3.41
N LEU A 135 -2.94 2.14 -3.21
CA LEU A 135 -3.32 1.26 -2.12
C LEU A 135 -2.59 -0.09 -2.27
N ILE A 136 -1.79 -0.46 -1.27
CA ILE A 136 -1.11 -1.76 -1.24
C ILE A 136 -1.94 -2.71 -0.38
N LEU A 137 -2.26 -3.88 -0.93
CA LEU A 137 -2.95 -4.98 -0.25
C LEU A 137 -2.12 -6.27 -0.34
N GLY A 138 -2.50 -7.28 0.42
CA GLY A 138 -1.89 -8.59 0.34
C GLY A 138 -1.37 -9.10 1.69
N PRO A 139 -0.73 -10.28 1.71
CA PRO A 139 -0.11 -10.82 2.92
C PRO A 139 0.88 -9.83 3.54
N HIS A 140 0.94 -9.79 4.87
CA HIS A 140 1.77 -8.90 5.67
C HIS A 140 1.36 -7.41 5.61
N GLU A 141 0.13 -7.10 5.22
CA GLU A 141 -0.41 -5.74 5.33
C GLU A 141 -0.54 -5.34 6.81
N ASP A 142 0.28 -4.37 7.22
CA ASP A 142 0.32 -3.84 8.59
C ASP A 142 -0.61 -2.63 8.82
N ALA A 143 -1.26 -2.13 7.77
CA ALA A 143 -2.32 -1.12 7.89
C ALA A 143 -3.69 -1.72 8.23
N GLY A 144 -3.83 -3.03 8.12
CA GLY A 144 -4.99 -3.79 8.59
C GLY A 144 -6.27 -3.67 7.76
N ARG A 145 -6.25 -3.08 6.56
CA ARG A 145 -7.46 -2.77 5.78
C ARG A 145 -8.14 -4.02 5.23
N LEU A 146 -7.42 -4.83 4.45
CA LEU A 146 -7.93 -6.10 3.96
C LEU A 146 -8.06 -7.14 5.08
N PRO A 147 -7.11 -7.28 6.01
CA PRO A 147 -7.27 -8.13 7.18
C PRO A 147 -8.54 -7.83 7.99
N TRP A 148 -8.93 -6.56 8.14
CA TRP A 148 -10.17 -6.22 8.85
C TRP A 148 -11.42 -6.80 8.16
N TRP A 149 -11.53 -6.67 6.83
CA TRP A 149 -12.65 -7.25 6.08
C TRP A 149 -12.69 -8.76 6.20
N LEU A 150 -11.54 -9.42 6.12
CA LEU A 150 -11.42 -10.88 6.31
C LEU A 150 -11.88 -11.31 7.69
N LEU A 151 -11.39 -10.66 8.74
CA LEU A 151 -11.79 -10.96 10.12
C LEU A 151 -13.27 -10.62 10.36
N ARG A 152 -13.78 -9.55 9.71
CA ARG A 152 -15.21 -9.24 9.79
C ARG A 152 -16.06 -10.31 9.15
N MET A 153 -15.68 -10.84 7.99
CA MET A 153 -16.39 -11.94 7.32
C MET A 153 -16.31 -13.24 8.11
N ASP A 154 -15.15 -13.55 8.67
CA ASP A 154 -14.95 -14.77 9.49
C ASP A 154 -15.87 -14.83 10.71
N ARG A 155 -16.22 -13.70 11.31
CA ARG A 155 -17.20 -13.62 12.41
C ARG A 155 -18.62 -14.06 12.01
N GLY A 156 -18.91 -14.09 10.72
CA GLY A 156 -20.22 -14.45 10.20
C GLY A 156 -21.32 -13.41 10.44
N GLY A 157 -22.55 -13.81 10.19
CA GLY A 157 -23.74 -12.98 10.34
C GLY A 157 -23.91 -11.90 9.29
N GLU A 158 -24.73 -10.92 9.57
CA GLU A 158 -24.99 -9.82 8.65
C GLU A 158 -23.87 -8.77 8.68
N VAL A 159 -23.38 -8.37 7.52
CA VAL A 159 -22.26 -7.43 7.33
C VAL A 159 -22.76 -6.20 6.59
N LEU A 160 -22.46 -5.02 7.12
CA LEU A 160 -22.69 -3.76 6.42
C LEU A 160 -21.71 -3.66 5.24
N ALA A 161 -22.22 -3.87 4.02
CA ALA A 161 -21.48 -3.70 2.79
C ALA A 161 -21.72 -2.29 2.22
N PRO A 162 -20.68 -1.45 2.10
CA PRO A 162 -20.87 -0.08 1.62
C PRO A 162 -21.05 -0.07 0.10
N GLY A 163 -22.19 0.44 -0.36
CA GLY A 163 -22.50 0.52 -1.78
C GLY A 163 -21.78 1.64 -2.53
N PRO A 164 -21.87 1.63 -3.85
CA PRO A 164 -22.46 0.57 -4.67
C PRO A 164 -21.50 -0.63 -4.81
N ALA A 165 -22.04 -1.82 -5.06
CA ALA A 165 -21.24 -3.05 -5.20
C ALA A 165 -20.28 -3.01 -6.41
N ASP A 166 -20.65 -2.32 -7.46
CA ASP A 166 -19.85 -2.11 -8.67
C ASP A 166 -18.84 -0.96 -8.56
N LEU A 167 -18.67 -0.37 -7.36
CA LEU A 167 -17.67 0.66 -7.12
C LEU A 167 -16.29 0.18 -7.53
N ALA A 168 -15.69 0.86 -8.51
CA ALA A 168 -14.37 0.53 -9.01
C ALA A 168 -13.29 0.75 -7.95
N LEU A 169 -12.43 -0.23 -7.75
CA LEU A 169 -11.27 -0.16 -6.87
C LEU A 169 -9.97 -0.11 -7.69
N GLN A 170 -8.96 0.51 -7.08
CA GLN A 170 -7.59 0.54 -7.60
C GLN A 170 -6.62 0.24 -6.46
N TYR A 171 -5.84 -0.83 -6.59
CA TYR A 171 -4.84 -1.25 -5.60
C TYR A 171 -3.71 -2.01 -6.29
N VAL A 172 -2.67 -2.36 -5.56
CA VAL A 172 -1.63 -3.28 -6.01
C VAL A 172 -1.36 -4.31 -4.93
N ASP A 173 -1.25 -5.59 -5.31
CA ASP A 173 -0.73 -6.60 -4.40
C ASP A 173 0.75 -6.36 -4.13
N ALA A 174 1.17 -6.42 -2.86
CA ALA A 174 2.55 -6.16 -2.45
C ALA A 174 3.57 -7.02 -3.21
N ARG A 175 3.19 -8.25 -3.59
CA ARG A 175 4.04 -9.18 -4.35
C ARG A 175 4.15 -8.78 -5.82
N ASP A 176 3.09 -8.21 -6.41
CA ASP A 176 3.09 -7.70 -7.79
C ASP A 176 3.90 -6.41 -7.87
N LEU A 177 3.76 -5.53 -6.87
CA LEU A 177 4.61 -4.36 -6.70
C LEU A 177 6.09 -4.77 -6.60
N ALA A 178 6.41 -5.72 -5.72
CA ALA A 178 7.78 -6.19 -5.52
C ALA A 178 8.36 -6.81 -6.81
N ARG A 179 7.59 -7.63 -7.52
CA ARG A 179 8.00 -8.22 -8.81
C ARG A 179 8.29 -7.14 -9.84
N TRP A 180 7.35 -6.20 -10.02
CA TRP A 180 7.50 -5.12 -10.99
C TRP A 180 8.68 -4.21 -10.67
N ILE A 181 8.91 -3.85 -9.39
CA ILE A 181 10.07 -3.06 -8.96
C ILE A 181 11.38 -3.71 -9.42
N LEU A 182 11.52 -5.02 -9.25
CA LEU A 182 12.74 -5.72 -9.63
C LEU A 182 12.89 -5.82 -11.16
N ASP A 183 11.78 -6.00 -11.90
CA ASP A 183 11.80 -6.00 -13.36
C ASP A 183 12.15 -4.60 -13.90
N ALA A 184 11.53 -3.56 -13.35
CA ALA A 184 11.81 -2.17 -13.72
C ALA A 184 13.25 -1.75 -13.36
N ALA A 185 13.78 -2.24 -12.23
CA ALA A 185 15.16 -1.95 -11.82
C ALA A 185 16.22 -2.54 -12.77
N THR A 186 15.91 -3.60 -13.49
CA THR A 186 16.80 -4.22 -14.50
C THR A 186 16.51 -3.78 -15.93
N SER A 187 15.63 -2.80 -16.12
CA SER A 187 15.27 -2.21 -17.41
C SER A 187 15.63 -0.72 -17.44
N ASP A 188 15.28 -0.03 -18.53
CA ASP A 188 15.52 1.42 -18.69
C ASP A 188 14.47 2.32 -18.00
N VAL A 189 13.56 1.73 -17.22
CA VAL A 189 12.50 2.50 -16.51
C VAL A 189 13.11 3.33 -15.40
N SER A 190 12.95 4.65 -15.44
CA SER A 190 13.48 5.60 -14.44
C SER A 190 12.48 6.74 -14.22
N GLY A 191 12.78 7.61 -13.25
CA GLY A 191 11.90 8.72 -12.89
C GLY A 191 10.69 8.25 -12.07
N VAL A 192 9.51 8.81 -12.31
CA VAL A 192 8.31 8.54 -11.51
C VAL A 192 7.35 7.59 -12.23
N CYS A 193 6.76 6.63 -11.51
CA CYS A 193 5.69 5.77 -12.01
C CYS A 193 4.60 5.61 -10.95
N ASN A 194 3.34 5.84 -11.32
CA ASN A 194 2.19 5.43 -10.52
C ASN A 194 2.01 3.92 -10.59
N VAL A 195 2.06 3.24 -9.45
CA VAL A 195 2.06 1.77 -9.42
C VAL A 195 0.84 1.26 -8.69
N ALA A 196 -0.17 0.91 -9.46
CA ALA A 196 -1.40 0.26 -9.00
C ALA A 196 -2.04 -0.50 -10.17
N SER A 197 -3.09 -1.27 -9.90
CA SER A 197 -3.93 -1.83 -10.96
C SER A 197 -4.62 -0.71 -11.76
N ARG A 198 -5.17 -1.03 -12.92
CA ARG A 198 -6.13 -0.10 -13.55
C ARG A 198 -7.36 0.05 -12.67
N SER A 199 -7.98 1.23 -12.67
CA SER A 199 -9.25 1.43 -12.01
C SER A 199 -10.29 0.42 -12.52
N GLY A 200 -11.05 -0.18 -11.63
CA GLY A 200 -12.00 -1.24 -11.99
C GLY A 200 -11.38 -2.62 -12.21
N HIS A 201 -10.10 -2.82 -11.89
CA HIS A 201 -9.48 -4.14 -11.85
C HIS A 201 -10.24 -5.10 -10.90
N ALA A 202 -10.78 -4.57 -9.82
CA ALA A 202 -11.79 -5.18 -8.98
C ALA A 202 -12.87 -4.16 -8.62
N THR A 203 -14.02 -4.65 -8.16
CA THR A 203 -15.06 -3.81 -7.54
C THR A 203 -15.12 -4.06 -6.04
N MET A 204 -15.78 -3.17 -5.30
CA MET A 204 -16.03 -3.39 -3.88
C MET A 204 -16.80 -4.69 -3.64
N GLY A 205 -17.74 -5.01 -4.53
CA GLY A 205 -18.49 -6.28 -4.49
C GLY A 205 -17.58 -7.48 -4.67
N ALA A 206 -16.75 -7.49 -5.70
CA ALA A 206 -15.82 -8.59 -5.96
C ALA A 206 -14.84 -8.81 -4.76
N LEU A 207 -14.35 -7.72 -4.16
CA LEU A 207 -13.50 -7.80 -2.98
C LEU A 207 -14.23 -8.44 -1.79
N LEU A 208 -15.45 -7.98 -1.46
CA LEU A 208 -16.21 -8.47 -0.31
C LEU A 208 -16.73 -9.89 -0.53
N ASP A 209 -17.15 -10.24 -1.75
CA ASP A 209 -17.53 -11.60 -2.11
C ASP A 209 -16.34 -12.57 -1.95
N ALA A 210 -15.15 -12.19 -2.44
CA ALA A 210 -13.94 -12.98 -2.25
C ALA A 210 -13.60 -13.16 -0.75
N CYS A 211 -13.72 -12.10 0.06
CA CYS A 211 -13.50 -12.18 1.51
C CYS A 211 -14.49 -13.16 2.19
N ARG A 212 -15.78 -13.09 1.82
CA ARG A 212 -16.80 -14.00 2.33
C ARG A 212 -16.49 -15.44 1.95
N ASP A 213 -16.15 -15.68 0.71
CA ASP A 213 -15.96 -17.04 0.17
C ASP A 213 -14.76 -17.72 0.83
N VAL A 214 -13.62 -17.05 1.01
CA VAL A 214 -12.44 -17.65 1.64
C VAL A 214 -12.58 -17.89 3.14
N THR A 215 -13.48 -17.14 3.82
CA THR A 215 -13.73 -17.28 5.27
C THR A 215 -14.84 -18.27 5.59
N GLY A 216 -15.39 -18.98 4.61
CA GLY A 216 -16.36 -20.04 4.80
C GLY A 216 -17.81 -19.69 4.46
N GLY A 217 -18.07 -18.51 3.92
CA GLY A 217 -19.36 -18.12 3.35
C GLY A 217 -20.53 -17.96 4.35
N THR A 218 -20.24 -17.82 5.65
CA THR A 218 -21.28 -17.71 6.70
C THR A 218 -21.82 -16.30 6.88
N SER A 219 -21.22 -15.31 6.21
CA SER A 219 -21.64 -13.91 6.23
C SER A 219 -22.66 -13.60 5.13
N SER A 220 -23.58 -12.70 5.42
CA SER A 220 -24.51 -12.14 4.45
C SER A 220 -24.26 -10.64 4.27
N LEU A 221 -24.02 -10.20 3.02
CA LEU A 221 -23.74 -8.80 2.70
C LEU A 221 -25.07 -8.03 2.58
N THR A 222 -25.23 -7.01 3.41
CA THR A 222 -26.32 -6.02 3.26
C THR A 222 -25.74 -4.75 2.66
N TRP A 223 -26.02 -4.53 1.38
CA TRP A 223 -25.58 -3.33 0.65
C TRP A 223 -26.33 -2.10 1.12
N VAL A 224 -25.61 -1.16 1.69
CA VAL A 224 -26.13 0.08 2.26
C VAL A 224 -25.78 1.26 1.35
N ASP A 225 -26.76 2.10 1.08
CA ASP A 225 -26.60 3.31 0.26
C ASP A 225 -25.58 4.28 0.87
N PRO A 226 -24.66 4.86 0.07
CA PRO A 226 -23.65 5.80 0.56
C PRO A 226 -24.23 6.99 1.33
N GLY A 227 -25.35 7.55 0.87
CA GLY A 227 -26.02 8.66 1.57
C GLY A 227 -26.60 8.25 2.93
N TYR A 228 -26.94 6.96 3.12
CA TYR A 228 -27.30 6.47 4.44
C TYR A 228 -26.09 6.33 5.35
N ILE A 229 -24.97 5.80 4.84
CA ILE A 229 -23.71 5.68 5.59
C ILE A 229 -23.26 7.05 6.09
N GLU A 230 -23.33 8.08 5.24
CA GLU A 230 -23.01 9.46 5.59
C GLU A 230 -23.93 9.98 6.71
N ARG A 231 -25.26 9.79 6.58
CA ARG A 231 -26.22 10.19 7.63
C ARG A 231 -26.01 9.45 8.95
N ALA A 232 -25.56 8.20 8.89
CA ALA A 232 -25.20 7.41 10.06
C ALA A 232 -23.85 7.83 10.68
N ARG A 233 -23.14 8.79 10.06
CA ARG A 233 -21.82 9.29 10.50
C ARG A 233 -20.78 8.18 10.59
N ILE A 234 -20.82 7.24 9.66
CA ILE A 234 -19.80 6.20 9.51
C ILE A 234 -18.75 6.73 8.54
N GLU A 235 -17.52 6.82 9.02
CA GLU A 235 -16.44 7.43 8.26
C GLU A 235 -15.92 6.49 7.16
N PRO A 236 -15.87 6.95 5.89
CA PRO A 236 -15.21 6.20 4.83
C PRO A 236 -13.72 6.03 5.12
N TRP A 237 -13.09 5.04 4.50
CA TRP A 237 -11.66 4.74 4.59
C TRP A 237 -11.17 4.26 5.96
N SER A 238 -11.54 4.91 7.04
CA SER A 238 -11.15 4.54 8.41
C SER A 238 -12.06 3.46 9.01
N GLN A 239 -13.36 3.71 9.08
CA GLN A 239 -14.33 2.74 9.61
C GLN A 239 -14.80 1.73 8.57
N LEU A 240 -14.85 2.10 7.30
CA LEU A 240 -15.09 1.20 6.17
C LEU A 240 -13.83 1.17 5.29
N PRO A 241 -12.85 0.33 5.63
CA PRO A 241 -11.56 0.32 4.95
C PRO A 241 -11.68 0.10 3.44
N ILE A 242 -10.79 0.73 2.67
CA ILE A 242 -10.73 0.65 1.19
C ILE A 242 -11.86 1.44 0.51
N TRP A 243 -13.03 1.56 1.13
CA TRP A 243 -14.20 2.19 0.52
C TRP A 243 -14.15 3.72 0.60
N LEU A 244 -14.46 4.35 -0.53
CA LEU A 244 -14.74 5.78 -0.66
C LEU A 244 -16.03 5.94 -1.48
N PRO A 245 -17.02 6.74 -1.03
CA PRO A 245 -18.24 6.91 -1.81
C PRO A 245 -17.96 7.56 -3.19
N PRO A 246 -18.79 7.29 -4.21
CA PRO A 246 -18.52 7.74 -5.59
C PRO A 246 -18.37 9.26 -5.76
N ASN A 247 -19.01 10.05 -4.89
CA ASN A 247 -18.94 11.52 -4.89
C ASN A 247 -17.90 12.09 -3.92
N HIS A 248 -17.12 11.24 -3.24
CA HIS A 248 -16.10 11.67 -2.28
C HIS A 248 -15.01 12.48 -2.98
N GLU A 249 -14.50 13.52 -2.33
CA GLU A 249 -13.42 14.34 -2.90
C GLU A 249 -12.15 13.52 -3.18
N PHE A 250 -11.85 12.51 -2.36
CA PHE A 250 -10.70 11.60 -2.52
C PHE A 250 -10.96 10.41 -3.45
N ARG A 251 -12.08 10.34 -4.18
CA ARG A 251 -12.36 9.22 -5.11
C ARG A 251 -11.25 8.97 -6.15
N GLY A 252 -10.44 9.98 -6.45
CA GLY A 252 -9.27 9.88 -7.31
C GLY A 252 -8.22 8.86 -6.83
N MET A 253 -8.25 8.47 -5.54
CA MET A 253 -7.40 7.40 -5.02
C MET A 253 -7.64 6.04 -5.69
N HIS A 254 -8.84 5.83 -6.27
CA HIS A 254 -9.17 4.63 -7.03
C HIS A 254 -9.18 4.86 -8.55
N ALA A 255 -8.65 5.99 -9.02
CA ALA A 255 -8.73 6.37 -10.43
C ALA A 255 -7.48 7.13 -10.94
N ALA A 256 -6.30 6.82 -10.39
CA ALA A 256 -5.04 7.36 -10.93
C ALA A 256 -4.72 6.74 -12.28
N ASN A 257 -4.08 7.50 -13.16
CA ASN A 257 -3.50 6.97 -14.39
C ASN A 257 -2.23 6.18 -14.05
N VAL A 258 -2.18 4.93 -14.49
CA VAL A 258 -1.10 3.97 -14.20
C VAL A 258 -0.50 3.36 -15.47
N GLU A 259 -0.82 3.95 -16.63
CA GLU A 259 -0.44 3.38 -17.91
C GLU A 259 1.07 3.25 -18.09
N ARG A 260 1.86 4.13 -17.48
CA ARG A 260 3.32 4.06 -17.50
C ARG A 260 3.86 2.77 -16.88
N ALA A 261 3.37 2.39 -15.69
CA ALA A 261 3.79 1.16 -15.05
C ALA A 261 3.29 -0.08 -15.81
N HIS A 262 2.07 -0.04 -16.36
CA HIS A 262 1.54 -1.14 -17.17
C HIS A 262 2.27 -1.29 -18.50
N ALA A 263 2.64 -0.21 -19.17
CA ALA A 263 3.50 -0.24 -20.36
C ALA A 263 4.90 -0.80 -20.04
N ALA A 264 5.39 -0.54 -18.80
CA ALA A 264 6.62 -1.10 -18.27
C ALA A 264 6.45 -2.51 -17.64
N GLY A 265 5.37 -3.22 -17.98
CA GLY A 265 5.20 -4.63 -17.65
C GLY A 265 4.50 -4.94 -16.32
N LEU A 266 3.91 -3.95 -15.63
CA LEU A 266 3.10 -4.24 -14.44
C LEU A 266 1.96 -5.20 -14.80
N ARG A 267 1.82 -6.27 -14.02
CA ARG A 267 0.71 -7.22 -14.07
C ARG A 267 0.17 -7.40 -12.67
N CYS A 268 -1.13 -7.22 -12.52
CA CYS A 268 -1.83 -7.37 -11.24
C CYS A 268 -2.61 -8.68 -11.25
N ARG A 269 -2.51 -9.42 -10.16
CA ARG A 269 -3.24 -10.67 -9.95
C ARG A 269 -4.74 -10.41 -9.71
N PRO A 270 -5.62 -11.38 -9.96
CA PRO A 270 -7.03 -11.30 -9.60
C PRO A 270 -7.22 -11.00 -8.10
N VAL A 271 -8.33 -10.34 -7.76
CA VAL A 271 -8.63 -9.97 -6.38
C VAL A 271 -8.81 -11.20 -5.47
N GLU A 272 -9.36 -12.26 -6.02
CA GLU A 272 -9.57 -13.55 -5.33
C GLU A 272 -8.25 -14.14 -4.85
N GLU A 273 -7.19 -14.03 -5.65
CA GLU A 273 -5.85 -14.52 -5.29
C GLU A 273 -5.21 -13.66 -4.19
N THR A 274 -5.33 -12.32 -4.29
CA THR A 274 -4.85 -11.41 -3.24
C THR A 274 -5.57 -11.69 -1.92
N VAL A 275 -6.89 -11.81 -1.95
CA VAL A 275 -7.74 -12.06 -0.78
C VAL A 275 -7.42 -13.42 -0.17
N LYS A 276 -7.37 -14.48 -0.98
CA LYS A 276 -7.07 -15.83 -0.52
C LYS A 276 -5.71 -15.90 0.19
N ASP A 277 -4.67 -15.41 -0.44
CA ASP A 277 -3.33 -15.50 0.13
C ASP A 277 -3.18 -14.62 1.37
N THR A 278 -3.93 -13.50 1.44
CA THR A 278 -3.98 -12.68 2.66
C THR A 278 -4.69 -13.44 3.78
N TRP A 279 -5.77 -14.16 3.47
CA TRP A 279 -6.46 -14.98 4.45
C TRP A 279 -5.59 -16.12 4.96
N ASP A 280 -4.91 -16.84 4.07
CA ASP A 280 -3.98 -17.90 4.44
C ASP A 280 -2.90 -17.37 5.40
N TRP A 281 -2.36 -16.17 5.13
CA TRP A 281 -1.43 -15.51 6.03
C TRP A 281 -2.08 -15.15 7.37
N VAL A 282 -3.25 -14.53 7.40
CA VAL A 282 -3.97 -14.15 8.63
C VAL A 282 -4.22 -15.38 9.51
N VAL A 283 -4.63 -16.50 8.90
CA VAL A 283 -4.81 -17.77 9.63
C VAL A 283 -3.47 -18.29 10.16
N SER A 284 -2.39 -18.18 9.41
CA SER A 284 -1.07 -18.67 9.83
C SER A 284 -0.47 -17.94 11.04
N ILE A 285 -1.04 -16.78 11.40
CA ILE A 285 -0.65 -15.96 12.56
C ILE A 285 -1.79 -15.85 13.58
N ASP A 286 -2.58 -16.93 13.71
CA ASP A 286 -3.67 -17.04 14.68
C ASP A 286 -4.71 -15.92 14.62
N LYS A 287 -4.92 -15.34 13.42
CA LYS A 287 -5.87 -14.23 13.15
C LYS A 287 -5.58 -12.94 13.95
N ASP A 288 -4.31 -12.72 14.29
CA ASP A 288 -3.84 -11.53 14.98
C ASP A 288 -2.81 -10.76 14.11
N PRO A 289 -3.25 -10.11 13.03
CA PRO A 289 -2.36 -9.38 12.14
C PRO A 289 -1.76 -8.18 12.88
N PRO A 290 -0.42 -8.01 12.82
CA PRO A 290 0.24 -6.87 13.43
C PRO A 290 -0.20 -5.58 12.77
N LEU A 291 -0.48 -4.56 13.60
CA LEU A 291 -0.81 -3.22 13.14
C LEU A 291 0.35 -2.26 13.39
N ARG A 292 0.52 -1.32 12.49
CA ARG A 292 1.51 -0.25 12.67
C ARG A 292 1.10 0.64 13.85
N PRO A 293 2.04 0.92 14.77
CA PRO A 293 1.73 1.68 15.98
C PRO A 293 1.44 3.17 15.73
N ASP A 294 1.75 3.68 14.53
CA ASP A 294 1.51 5.06 14.10
C ASP A 294 0.17 5.24 13.34
N LEU A 295 -0.63 4.19 13.23
CA LEU A 295 -1.96 4.23 12.62
C LEU A 295 -3.03 3.79 13.61
N ASP A 296 -4.18 4.47 13.58
CA ASP A 296 -5.37 3.97 14.26
C ASP A 296 -5.85 2.69 13.60
N PRO A 297 -6.28 1.67 14.38
CA PRO A 297 -6.85 0.45 13.83
C PRO A 297 -8.04 0.77 12.92
N PRO A 298 -8.06 0.27 11.67
CA PRO A 298 -9.19 0.50 10.80
C PRO A 298 -10.38 -0.37 11.19
N GLY A 299 -11.57 0.07 10.82
CA GLY A 299 -12.76 -0.74 10.87
C GLY A 299 -13.89 -0.20 11.70
N LEU A 300 -15.08 -0.77 11.46
CA LEU A 300 -16.33 -0.37 12.10
C LEU A 300 -16.54 -1.17 13.39
N ASP A 301 -16.86 -0.47 14.46
CA ASP A 301 -17.23 -1.09 15.74
C ASP A 301 -18.50 -1.94 15.55
N ALA A 302 -18.54 -3.12 16.18
CA ALA A 302 -19.61 -4.09 16.01
C ALA A 302 -20.98 -3.57 16.52
N ALA A 303 -20.99 -2.74 17.56
CA ALA A 303 -22.23 -2.16 18.07
C ALA A 303 -22.76 -1.06 17.13
N ILE A 304 -21.86 -0.26 16.56
CA ILE A 304 -22.20 0.76 15.55
C ILE A 304 -22.74 0.08 14.29
N GLU A 305 -22.07 -0.98 13.81
CA GLU A 305 -22.51 -1.76 12.65
C GLU A 305 -23.91 -2.33 12.85
N SER A 306 -24.13 -3.00 13.97
CA SER A 306 -25.44 -3.60 14.31
C SER A 306 -26.56 -2.56 14.40
N ALA A 307 -26.29 -1.42 15.02
CA ALA A 307 -27.25 -0.32 15.11
C ALA A 307 -27.58 0.27 13.74
N ALA A 308 -26.57 0.46 12.89
CA ALA A 308 -26.76 0.98 11.54
C ALA A 308 -27.59 0.02 10.66
N LEU A 309 -27.31 -1.29 10.71
CA LEU A 309 -28.09 -2.31 9.99
C LEU A 309 -29.55 -2.36 10.47
N ALA A 310 -29.77 -2.36 11.77
CA ALA A 310 -31.13 -2.35 12.33
C ALA A 310 -31.94 -1.13 11.87
N ALA A 311 -31.34 0.05 11.90
CA ALA A 311 -31.96 1.29 11.43
C ALA A 311 -32.19 1.30 9.91
N TRP A 312 -31.23 0.74 9.13
CA TRP A 312 -31.39 0.55 7.68
C TRP A 312 -32.60 -0.30 7.33
N HIS A 313 -32.76 -1.44 7.99
CA HIS A 313 -33.90 -2.33 7.79
C HIS A 313 -35.23 -1.67 8.22
N ALA A 314 -35.23 -0.91 9.32
CA ALA A 314 -36.42 -0.19 9.77
C ALA A 314 -36.86 0.84 8.73
N ALA A 315 -35.93 1.64 8.19
CA ALA A 315 -36.25 2.65 7.17
C ALA A 315 -36.85 2.04 5.89
N ARG A 316 -36.37 0.85 5.47
CA ARG A 316 -36.86 0.16 4.26
C ARG A 316 -38.24 -0.53 4.45
N ARG A 317 -38.66 -0.79 5.69
CA ARG A 317 -40.01 -1.29 5.96
C ARG A 317 -41.06 -0.22 5.94
N THR A 318 -40.69 1.05 6.04
CA THR A 318 -41.59 2.20 6.09
C THR A 318 -41.67 2.96 4.75
N SER A 319 -40.87 2.58 3.77
CA SER A 319 -40.85 3.10 2.38
C SER A 319 -41.61 2.16 1.44
#